data_a98609e64739029624eea2b442f81d52
#
_entry.id   a98609e64739029624eea2b442f81d52
#
_cell.length_a   1.000
_cell.length_b   1.000
_cell.length_c   1.000
_cell.angle_alpha   90.00
_cell.angle_beta   90.00
_cell.angle_gamma   90.00
#
_symmetry.space_group_name_H-M   'P 1'
#
loop_
_entity.id
_entity.type
_entity.pdbx_description
1 polymer ?
#
loop_
_entity_poly.entity_id
_entity_poly.type
_entity_poly.pdbx_seq_one_letter_code
_entity_poly.pdbx_strand_id
1 'polypeptide(L)'
;TVGGVADPRVPVADAGRGGSAPQVRLWVQNKYGALNAPIPIATWREALLIRAEAAAQAGDVAGAVGFINQLRQRVSLPAFAATTAAQVRTQLVEERRRELFLEGHRLYDTIRFDVPLSPAPGAPFPNGGGQYGTNKCLPLPDLERLNNPNIGGS
;
A
#
# COMPACT_ATOMS: atom_id res chain seq x y z
N THR A 1 -8.31 -10.60 4.08
CA THR A 1 -9.78 -10.68 3.95
C THR A 1 -10.41 -9.34 4.33
N VAL A 2 -11.60 -9.08 3.83
CA VAL A 2 -12.45 -7.96 4.22
C VAL A 2 -13.79 -8.54 4.66
N GLY A 3 -14.15 -8.36 5.94
CA GLY A 3 -15.38 -8.97 6.46
C GLY A 3 -15.44 -10.50 6.29
N GLY A 4 -14.31 -11.19 6.41
CA GLY A 4 -14.21 -12.64 6.21
C GLY A 4 -14.08 -13.09 4.74
N VAL A 5 -14.29 -12.19 3.77
CA VAL A 5 -14.19 -12.49 2.33
C VAL A 5 -12.76 -12.25 1.84
N ALA A 6 -12.22 -13.14 1.00
CA ALA A 6 -10.93 -12.93 0.34
C ALA A 6 -11.01 -11.70 -0.57
N ASP A 7 -10.01 -10.82 -0.51
CA ASP A 7 -9.99 -9.63 -1.35
C ASP A 7 -9.27 -9.93 -2.67
N PRO A 8 -9.98 -9.99 -3.80
CA PRO A 8 -9.39 -10.36 -5.10
C PRO A 8 -8.43 -9.28 -5.66
N ARG A 9 -8.41 -8.09 -5.09
CA ARG A 9 -7.49 -7.01 -5.47
C ARG A 9 -6.04 -7.29 -5.05
N VAL A 10 -5.85 -8.23 -4.11
CA VAL A 10 -4.53 -8.66 -3.61
C VAL A 10 -4.34 -10.13 -3.98
N PRO A 11 -4.13 -10.45 -5.26
CA PRO A 11 -4.00 -11.82 -5.72
C PRO A 11 -2.63 -12.38 -5.31
N VAL A 12 -2.62 -13.10 -4.20
CA VAL A 12 -1.45 -13.81 -3.67
C VAL A 12 -1.78 -15.27 -3.41
N ALA A 13 -0.80 -16.14 -3.61
CA ALA A 13 -0.90 -17.55 -3.29
C ALA A 13 0.19 -17.96 -2.30
N ASP A 14 -0.17 -18.84 -1.39
CA ASP A 14 0.80 -19.49 -0.51
C ASP A 14 1.59 -20.53 -1.31
N ALA A 15 2.91 -20.39 -1.32
CA ALA A 15 3.79 -21.35 -2.00
C ALA A 15 3.93 -22.70 -1.29
N GLY A 16 3.33 -22.86 -0.10
CA GLY A 16 3.43 -24.06 0.71
C GLY A 16 4.81 -24.33 1.32
N ARG A 17 5.74 -23.36 1.22
CA ARG A 17 7.11 -23.46 1.73
C ARG A 17 7.60 -22.13 2.30
N GLY A 18 8.75 -22.13 2.97
CA GLY A 18 9.42 -20.92 3.40
C GLY A 18 10.06 -20.15 2.24
N GLY A 19 10.31 -18.87 2.47
CA GLY A 19 11.05 -17.98 1.59
C GLY A 19 12.57 -18.09 1.80
N SER A 20 13.30 -16.99 1.55
CA SER A 20 14.72 -16.86 1.86
C SER A 20 15.02 -17.02 3.36
N ALA A 21 14.07 -16.65 4.22
CA ALA A 21 14.02 -17.03 5.63
C ALA A 21 13.04 -18.21 5.76
N PRO A 22 13.52 -19.45 5.95
CA PRO A 22 12.66 -20.65 5.86
C PRO A 22 11.51 -20.68 6.87
N GLN A 23 11.65 -19.99 8.01
CA GLN A 23 10.61 -19.82 9.02
C GLN A 23 9.48 -18.86 8.61
N VAL A 24 9.69 -18.05 7.56
CA VAL A 24 8.71 -17.12 7.04
C VAL A 24 8.06 -17.70 5.80
N ARG A 25 6.74 -17.84 5.83
CA ARG A 25 5.94 -18.38 4.75
C ARG A 25 6.07 -17.55 3.48
N LEU A 26 6.35 -18.19 2.36
CA LEU A 26 6.45 -17.52 1.07
C LEU A 26 5.06 -17.33 0.45
N TRP A 27 4.68 -16.08 0.25
CA TRP A 27 3.51 -15.69 -0.54
C TRP A 27 3.94 -15.16 -1.90
N VAL A 28 3.41 -15.74 -2.95
CA VAL A 28 3.71 -15.36 -4.34
C VAL A 28 2.59 -14.47 -4.86
N GLN A 29 2.96 -13.33 -5.44
CA GLN A 29 2.02 -12.45 -6.10
C GLN A 29 1.59 -13.02 -7.45
N ASN A 30 0.31 -12.88 -7.79
CA ASN A 30 -0.27 -13.34 -9.06
C ASN A 30 -0.87 -12.19 -9.87
N LYS A 31 -0.57 -10.93 -9.51
CA LYS A 31 -1.05 -9.76 -10.25
C LYS A 31 -0.32 -9.60 -11.58
N TYR A 32 0.98 -9.85 -11.58
CA TYR A 32 1.83 -9.78 -12.77
C TYR A 32 2.36 -11.18 -13.08
N GLY A 33 1.78 -11.82 -14.09
CA GLY A 33 2.09 -13.22 -14.44
C GLY A 33 3.33 -13.40 -15.32
N ALA A 34 3.95 -12.31 -15.80
CA ALA A 34 5.13 -12.34 -16.65
C ALA A 34 6.00 -11.10 -16.42
N LEU A 35 7.29 -11.18 -16.76
CA LEU A 35 8.24 -10.08 -16.62
C LEU A 35 7.90 -8.87 -17.49
N ASN A 36 7.18 -9.07 -18.59
CA ASN A 36 6.70 -8.01 -19.48
C ASN A 36 5.23 -7.64 -19.27
N ALA A 37 4.64 -8.05 -18.16
CA ALA A 37 3.26 -7.67 -17.83
C ALA A 37 3.15 -6.13 -17.71
N PRO A 38 2.12 -5.51 -18.32
CA PRO A 38 1.96 -4.06 -18.26
C PRO A 38 1.65 -3.61 -16.83
N ILE A 39 2.35 -2.57 -16.39
CA ILE A 39 2.09 -1.91 -15.10
C ILE A 39 1.29 -0.63 -15.38
N PRO A 40 0.10 -0.44 -14.81
CA PRO A 40 -0.68 0.76 -15.03
C PRO A 40 0.01 1.97 -14.40
N ILE A 41 0.06 3.09 -15.13
CA ILE A 41 0.57 4.37 -14.63
C ILE A 41 -0.52 5.16 -13.91
N ALA A 42 -1.74 5.14 -14.46
CA ALA A 42 -2.92 5.76 -13.87
C ALA A 42 -4.16 4.96 -14.21
N THR A 43 -5.09 4.87 -13.27
CA THR A 43 -6.33 4.11 -13.46
C THR A 43 -7.54 4.92 -12.98
N TRP A 44 -8.70 4.62 -13.54
CA TRP A 44 -9.98 5.19 -13.06
C TRP A 44 -10.23 4.79 -11.58
N ARG A 45 -9.70 3.66 -11.11
CA ARG A 45 -9.79 3.21 -9.72
C ARG A 45 -9.03 4.15 -8.78
N GLU A 46 -7.83 4.54 -9.18
CA GLU A 46 -7.07 5.57 -8.46
C GLU A 46 -7.82 6.91 -8.47
N ALA A 47 -8.39 7.31 -9.59
CA ALA A 47 -9.20 8.54 -9.68
C ALA A 47 -10.39 8.52 -8.71
N LEU A 48 -11.06 7.37 -8.52
CA LEU A 48 -12.12 7.23 -7.51
C LEU A 48 -11.59 7.36 -6.07
N LEU A 49 -10.39 6.82 -5.80
CA LEU A 49 -9.76 6.96 -4.48
C LEU A 49 -9.36 8.41 -4.19
N ILE A 50 -8.87 9.15 -5.20
CA ILE A 50 -8.59 10.58 -5.09
C ILE A 50 -9.89 11.36 -4.81
N ARG A 51 -10.98 11.03 -5.50
CA ARG A 51 -12.30 11.67 -5.26
C ARG A 51 -12.83 11.36 -3.87
N ALA A 52 -12.68 10.12 -3.39
CA ALA A 52 -13.06 9.74 -2.04
C ALA A 52 -12.28 10.54 -0.98
N GLU A 53 -10.99 10.73 -1.20
CA GLU A 53 -10.15 11.55 -0.33
C GLU A 53 -10.56 13.01 -0.32
N ALA A 54 -10.78 13.61 -1.48
CA ALA A 54 -11.23 14.99 -1.61
C ALA A 54 -12.59 15.21 -0.93
N ALA A 55 -13.54 14.30 -1.11
CA ALA A 55 -14.86 14.35 -0.46
C ALA A 55 -14.71 14.27 1.08
N ALA A 56 -13.88 13.36 1.57
CA ALA A 56 -13.62 13.23 3.01
C ALA A 56 -12.98 14.49 3.60
N GLN A 57 -12.06 15.13 2.88
CA GLN A 57 -11.43 16.39 3.30
C GLN A 57 -12.43 17.56 3.29
N ALA A 58 -13.37 17.56 2.36
CA ALA A 58 -14.46 18.54 2.30
C ALA A 58 -15.57 18.30 3.33
N GLY A 59 -15.49 17.22 4.14
CA GLY A 59 -16.51 16.84 5.10
C GLY A 59 -17.69 16.06 4.51
N ASP A 60 -17.69 15.79 3.20
CA ASP A 60 -18.69 14.95 2.53
C ASP A 60 -18.41 13.46 2.77
N VAL A 61 -18.75 13.00 3.96
CA VAL A 61 -18.57 11.61 4.39
C VAL A 61 -19.37 10.65 3.51
N ALA A 62 -20.61 11.02 3.15
CA ALA A 62 -21.48 10.18 2.34
C ALA A 62 -20.93 9.99 0.92
N GLY A 63 -20.49 11.06 0.28
CA GLY A 63 -19.85 11.01 -1.04
C GLY A 63 -18.58 10.16 -1.03
N ALA A 64 -17.73 10.35 -0.01
CA ALA A 64 -16.51 9.56 0.15
C ALA A 64 -16.80 8.05 0.30
N VAL A 65 -17.77 7.68 1.15
CA VAL A 65 -18.24 6.28 1.30
C VAL A 65 -18.79 5.74 -0.02
N GLY A 66 -19.53 6.56 -0.77
CA GLY A 66 -20.06 6.20 -2.08
C GLY A 66 -18.97 5.82 -3.09
N PHE A 67 -17.88 6.59 -3.16
CA PHE A 67 -16.75 6.28 -4.06
C PHE A 67 -16.02 4.99 -3.64
N ILE A 68 -15.80 4.78 -2.35
CA ILE A 68 -15.20 3.54 -1.83
C ILE A 68 -16.09 2.35 -2.19
N ASN A 69 -17.41 2.46 -2.02
CA ASN A 69 -18.33 1.37 -2.28
C ASN A 69 -18.46 1.03 -3.77
N GLN A 70 -18.26 1.97 -4.68
CA GLN A 70 -18.16 1.68 -6.12
C GLN A 70 -16.99 0.73 -6.42
N LEU A 71 -15.82 0.91 -5.77
CA LEU A 71 -14.68 0.01 -5.92
C LEU A 71 -14.97 -1.38 -5.33
N ARG A 72 -15.55 -1.42 -4.13
CA ARG A 72 -15.88 -2.65 -3.43
C ARG A 72 -16.92 -3.49 -4.16
N GLN A 73 -17.95 -2.86 -4.67
CA GLN A 73 -19.03 -3.53 -5.42
C GLN A 73 -18.50 -4.26 -6.65
N ARG A 74 -17.53 -3.69 -7.36
CA ARG A 74 -16.94 -4.31 -8.55
C ARG A 74 -16.28 -5.66 -8.30
N VAL A 75 -15.84 -5.88 -7.09
CA VAL A 75 -15.16 -7.11 -6.66
C VAL A 75 -15.94 -7.88 -5.60
N SER A 76 -17.24 -7.59 -5.51
CA SER A 76 -18.19 -8.26 -4.63
C SER A 76 -17.78 -8.26 -3.15
N LEU A 77 -17.12 -7.18 -2.71
CA LEU A 77 -16.79 -7.00 -1.29
C LEU A 77 -17.97 -6.38 -0.53
N PRO A 78 -18.10 -6.69 0.77
CA PRO A 78 -19.12 -6.06 1.62
C PRO A 78 -19.01 -4.54 1.60
N ALA A 79 -20.14 -3.84 1.61
CA ALA A 79 -20.17 -2.40 1.66
C ALA A 79 -19.50 -1.87 2.93
N PHE A 80 -18.83 -0.74 2.80
CA PHE A 80 -18.26 0.03 3.89
C PHE A 80 -19.27 1.09 4.33
N ALA A 81 -19.34 1.35 5.63
CA ALA A 81 -20.12 2.44 6.21
C ALA A 81 -19.25 3.24 7.18
N ALA A 82 -19.42 4.55 7.17
CA ALA A 82 -18.76 5.47 8.09
C ALA A 82 -19.69 6.65 8.40
N THR A 83 -19.50 7.25 9.57
CA THR A 83 -20.22 8.44 10.01
C THR A 83 -19.28 9.64 10.21
N THR A 84 -17.96 9.42 10.16
CA THR A 84 -16.96 10.47 10.36
C THR A 84 -15.88 10.43 9.27
N ALA A 85 -15.29 11.58 8.96
CA ALA A 85 -14.17 11.70 8.05
C ALA A 85 -12.94 10.91 8.53
N ALA A 86 -12.72 10.78 9.82
CA ALA A 86 -11.63 9.98 10.38
C ALA A 86 -11.76 8.49 10.05
N GLN A 87 -12.98 7.93 10.17
CA GLN A 87 -13.25 6.55 9.77
C GLN A 87 -13.03 6.34 8.26
N VAL A 88 -13.48 7.31 7.43
CA VAL A 88 -13.24 7.28 5.98
C VAL A 88 -11.74 7.31 5.69
N ARG A 89 -10.97 8.20 6.34
CA ARG A 89 -9.52 8.30 6.13
C ARG A 89 -8.81 6.98 6.45
N THR A 90 -9.15 6.34 7.56
CA THR A 90 -8.58 5.05 7.93
C THR A 90 -8.88 3.98 6.87
N GLN A 91 -10.14 3.91 6.44
CA GLN A 91 -10.55 2.96 5.40
C GLN A 91 -9.91 3.28 4.05
N LEU A 92 -9.80 4.55 3.69
CA LEU A 92 -9.19 4.97 2.43
C LEU A 92 -7.74 4.49 2.29
N VAL A 93 -6.95 4.56 3.35
CA VAL A 93 -5.57 4.02 3.37
C VAL A 93 -5.57 2.53 3.06
N GLU A 94 -6.50 1.77 3.63
CA GLU A 94 -6.64 0.33 3.34
C GLU A 94 -7.14 0.06 1.91
N GLU A 95 -8.11 0.84 1.42
CA GLU A 95 -8.59 0.71 0.04
C GLU A 95 -7.47 0.99 -0.96
N ARG A 96 -6.69 2.07 -0.76
CA ARG A 96 -5.53 2.38 -1.60
C ARG A 96 -4.49 1.27 -1.58
N ARG A 97 -4.15 0.77 -0.39
CA ARG A 97 -3.17 -0.32 -0.24
C ARG A 97 -3.56 -1.59 -1.01
N ARG A 98 -4.85 -1.88 -1.11
CA ARG A 98 -5.37 -3.08 -1.79
C ARG A 98 -5.60 -2.85 -3.27
N GLU A 99 -6.25 -1.75 -3.62
CA GLU A 99 -6.59 -1.41 -5.01
C GLU A 99 -5.33 -1.17 -5.85
N LEU A 100 -4.34 -0.47 -5.26
CA LEU A 100 -3.08 -0.12 -5.90
C LEU A 100 -1.93 -1.07 -5.50
N PHE A 101 -2.28 -2.32 -5.18
CA PHE A 101 -1.31 -3.36 -4.80
C PHE A 101 -0.24 -3.53 -5.88
N LEU A 102 1.03 -3.41 -5.51
CA LEU A 102 2.21 -3.47 -6.39
C LEU A 102 2.24 -2.42 -7.53
N GLU A 103 1.57 -1.29 -7.37
CA GLU A 103 1.58 -0.17 -8.34
C GLU A 103 2.48 1.01 -7.90
N GLY A 104 3.38 0.80 -6.94
CA GLY A 104 4.37 1.80 -6.51
C GLY A 104 3.87 2.86 -5.52
N HIS A 105 2.60 2.86 -5.14
CA HIS A 105 2.01 3.90 -4.30
C HIS A 105 2.32 3.80 -2.81
N ARG A 106 2.66 2.60 -2.30
CA ARG A 106 2.72 2.31 -0.86
C ARG A 106 3.67 3.23 -0.09
N LEU A 107 4.87 3.50 -0.61
CA LEU A 107 5.85 4.34 0.07
C LEU A 107 5.33 5.76 0.24
N TYR A 108 4.82 6.35 -0.84
CA TYR A 108 4.27 7.71 -0.81
C TYR A 108 3.02 7.83 0.07
N ASP A 109 2.14 6.84 0.03
CA ASP A 109 0.98 6.80 0.92
C ASP A 109 1.38 6.67 2.39
N THR A 110 2.44 5.93 2.70
CA THR A 110 2.99 5.82 4.06
C THR A 110 3.47 7.18 4.58
N ILE A 111 4.11 7.99 3.73
CA ILE A 111 4.57 9.33 4.08
C ILE A 111 3.37 10.29 4.17
N ARG A 112 2.52 10.33 3.15
CA ARG A 112 1.44 11.31 2.99
C ARG A 112 0.33 11.16 4.04
N PHE A 113 0.00 9.93 4.41
CA PHE A 113 -1.01 9.64 5.43
C PHE A 113 -0.45 9.43 6.83
N ASP A 114 0.88 9.52 6.98
CA ASP A 114 1.61 9.21 8.22
C ASP A 114 1.27 7.81 8.76
N VAL A 115 1.27 6.83 7.87
CA VAL A 115 0.98 5.44 8.25
C VAL A 115 2.22 4.84 8.94
N PRO A 116 2.05 4.11 10.05
CA PRO A 116 3.15 3.39 10.67
C PRO A 116 3.86 2.44 9.70
N LEU A 117 5.18 2.36 9.82
CA LEU A 117 5.97 1.39 9.05
C LEU A 117 5.60 -0.03 9.47
N SER A 118 5.55 -0.93 8.49
CA SER A 118 5.34 -2.36 8.74
C SER A 118 6.29 -3.16 7.84
N PRO A 119 7.20 -3.96 8.43
CA PRO A 119 7.42 -4.18 9.87
C PRO A 119 7.79 -2.91 10.64
N ALA A 120 7.49 -2.89 11.94
CA ALA A 120 7.78 -1.74 12.79
C ALA A 120 9.30 -1.52 12.93
N PRO A 121 9.74 -0.25 13.07
CA PRO A 121 11.15 0.04 13.41
C PRO A 121 11.61 -0.73 14.66
N GLY A 122 12.81 -1.29 14.60
CA GLY A 122 13.36 -2.12 15.68
C GLY A 122 12.90 -3.59 15.65
N ALA A 123 11.92 -3.95 14.82
CA ALA A 123 11.58 -5.37 14.64
C ALA A 123 12.75 -6.12 14.00
N PRO A 124 13.09 -7.34 14.47
CA PRO A 124 14.20 -8.10 13.92
C PRO A 124 13.91 -8.58 12.49
N PHE A 125 14.94 -8.68 11.67
CA PHE A 125 14.82 -9.36 10.38
C PHE A 125 14.54 -10.85 10.59
N PRO A 126 13.64 -11.44 9.79
CA PRO A 126 13.29 -12.85 9.94
C PRO A 126 14.47 -13.84 9.79
N ASN A 127 15.49 -13.45 9.03
CA ASN A 127 16.71 -14.24 8.81
C ASN A 127 17.88 -13.86 9.75
N GLY A 128 17.64 -13.00 10.74
CA GLY A 128 18.67 -12.45 11.61
C GLY A 128 19.53 -11.38 10.94
N GLY A 129 20.57 -10.92 11.64
CA GLY A 129 21.57 -9.99 11.10
C GLY A 129 21.19 -8.50 11.17
N GLY A 130 20.05 -8.14 11.78
CA GLY A 130 19.67 -6.74 11.93
C GLY A 130 18.23 -6.50 12.28
N GLN A 131 17.84 -5.23 12.24
CA GLN A 131 16.50 -4.74 12.54
C GLN A 131 16.01 -3.76 11.47
N TYR A 132 14.71 -3.64 11.32
CA TYR A 132 14.09 -2.64 10.46
C TYR A 132 14.33 -1.23 10.98
N GLY A 133 14.73 -0.33 10.08
CA GLY A 133 14.99 1.07 10.40
C GLY A 133 13.74 1.95 10.38
N THR A 134 13.96 3.26 10.55
CA THR A 134 12.94 4.30 10.59
C THR A 134 12.76 5.04 9.25
N ASN A 135 13.60 4.74 8.25
CA ASN A 135 13.64 5.49 7.01
C ASN A 135 12.36 5.33 6.20
N LYS A 136 11.73 6.46 5.89
CA LYS A 136 10.56 6.55 4.99
C LYS A 136 10.92 7.11 3.60
N CYS A 137 12.21 7.27 3.28
CA CYS A 137 12.68 7.76 1.98
C CYS A 137 13.75 6.82 1.43
N LEU A 138 13.88 6.80 0.12
CA LEU A 138 14.97 6.11 -0.53
C LEU A 138 16.28 6.90 -0.30
N PRO A 139 17.38 6.24 0.05
CA PRO A 139 18.66 6.92 0.15
C PRO A 139 19.10 7.41 -1.23
N LEU A 140 19.85 8.50 -1.25
CA LEU A 140 20.51 8.93 -2.49
C LEU A 140 21.48 7.84 -2.94
N PRO A 141 21.55 7.56 -4.26
CA PRO A 141 22.57 6.67 -4.80
C PRO A 141 23.97 7.14 -4.38
N ASP A 142 24.87 6.20 -4.10
CA ASP A 142 26.26 6.53 -3.71
C ASP A 142 26.96 7.40 -4.75
N LEU A 143 26.69 7.16 -6.03
CA LEU A 143 27.25 7.96 -7.11
C LEU A 143 26.85 9.42 -7.02
N GLU A 144 25.60 9.71 -6.69
CA GLU A 144 25.09 11.08 -6.48
C GLU A 144 25.66 11.67 -5.20
N ARG A 145 25.63 10.92 -4.11
CA ARG A 145 26.12 11.36 -2.81
C ARG A 145 27.62 11.70 -2.79
N LEU A 146 28.43 10.94 -3.51
CA LEU A 146 29.90 11.10 -3.54
C LEU A 146 30.38 12.12 -4.57
N ASN A 147 29.65 12.30 -5.67
CA ASN A 147 30.12 13.11 -6.81
C ASN A 147 29.37 14.44 -6.97
N ASN A 148 28.30 14.68 -6.25
CA ASN A 148 27.56 15.95 -6.33
C ASN A 148 28.08 16.94 -5.29
N PRO A 149 28.77 18.03 -5.70
CA PRO A 149 29.34 19.01 -4.79
C PRO A 149 28.28 19.82 -4.01
N ASN A 150 27.01 19.77 -4.44
CA ASN A 150 25.90 20.44 -3.79
C ASN A 150 25.26 19.62 -2.66
N ILE A 151 25.62 18.35 -2.52
CA ILE A 151 25.22 17.49 -1.42
C ILE A 151 26.35 17.57 -0.39
N GLY A 152 26.20 18.50 0.58
CA GLY A 152 27.16 18.66 1.67
C GLY A 152 27.43 17.35 2.35
N GLY A 153 28.70 16.93 2.37
CA GLY A 153 29.13 15.76 3.10
C GLY A 153 28.86 15.96 4.60
N SER A 154 28.03 15.08 5.16
CA SER A 154 27.90 14.87 6.60
C SER A 154 28.60 13.59 6.99
#